data_9d80a4adb72d74a857e1a7fe4f9e0167
#
_entry.id   9d80a4adb72d74a857e1a7fe4f9e0167
#
_cell.length_a   1.000
_cell.length_b   1.000
_cell.length_c   1.000
_cell.angle_alpha   90.00
_cell.angle_beta   90.00
_cell.angle_gamma   90.00
#
_symmetry.space_group_name_H-M   'P 1'
#
loop_
_entity.id
_entity.type
_entity.pdbx_description
1 polymer ?
#
loop_
_entity_poly.entity_id
_entity_poly.type
_entity_poly.pdbx_seq_one_letter_code
_entity_poly.pdbx_strand_id
1 'polypeptide(L)'
;MMELNHTEQMALFEGLMDAEYRKLKPQFPRCRFKKEFFPEGIYLHIQNGRRHCDVEVGTGIHINCWRNERYGRDDDLCSWSYNPPKDDQVAELSRYLQEVHFPLLEQPERRSDELFPSIWE
;
A
#
# COMPACT_ATOMS: atom_id res chain seq x y z
N MET A 1 -13.42 -23.44 7.45
CA MET A 1 -12.46 -22.37 7.21
C MET A 1 -12.37 -21.50 8.45
N MET A 2 -11.16 -21.25 8.92
CA MET A 2 -10.98 -20.44 10.13
C MET A 2 -11.20 -18.97 9.84
N GLU A 3 -12.00 -18.32 10.67
CA GLU A 3 -12.14 -16.88 10.62
C GLU A 3 -10.89 -16.23 11.20
N LEU A 4 -10.37 -15.24 10.50
CA LEU A 4 -9.27 -14.43 11.00
C LEU A 4 -9.83 -13.42 11.99
N ASN A 5 -9.31 -13.44 13.21
CA ASN A 5 -9.65 -12.40 14.18
C ASN A 5 -8.88 -11.12 13.82
N HIS A 6 -9.19 -10.04 14.52
CA HIS A 6 -8.60 -8.73 14.26
C HIS A 6 -7.06 -8.75 14.33
N THR A 7 -6.52 -9.40 15.34
CA THR A 7 -5.07 -9.51 15.51
C THR A 7 -4.42 -10.26 14.35
N GLU A 8 -5.07 -11.33 13.89
CA GLU A 8 -4.58 -12.10 12.75
C GLU A 8 -4.67 -11.32 11.44
N GLN A 9 -5.71 -10.50 11.27
CA GLN A 9 -5.82 -9.63 10.11
C GLN A 9 -4.69 -8.60 10.09
N MET A 10 -4.40 -7.98 11.22
CA MET A 10 -3.29 -7.03 11.34
C MET A 10 -1.96 -7.69 11.00
N ALA A 11 -1.73 -8.90 11.55
CA ALA A 11 -0.49 -9.64 11.31
C ALA A 11 -0.35 -10.03 9.84
N LEU A 12 -1.45 -10.41 9.20
CA LEU A 12 -1.45 -10.77 7.79
C LEU A 12 -0.99 -9.59 6.93
N PHE A 13 -1.62 -8.44 7.09
CA PHE A 13 -1.29 -7.28 6.27
C PHE A 13 0.09 -6.72 6.61
N GLU A 14 0.49 -6.74 7.87
CA GLU A 14 1.84 -6.36 8.25
C GLU A 14 2.88 -7.25 7.56
N GLY A 15 2.66 -8.56 7.56
CA GLY A 15 3.56 -9.51 6.90
C GLY A 15 3.66 -9.27 5.41
N LEU A 16 2.52 -9.04 4.75
CA LEU A 16 2.50 -8.75 3.31
C LEU A 16 3.27 -7.48 2.98
N MET A 17 3.05 -6.42 3.75
CA MET A 17 3.71 -5.15 3.52
C MET A 17 5.22 -5.22 3.84
N ASP A 18 5.60 -5.93 4.90
CA ASP A 18 7.02 -6.16 5.22
C ASP A 18 7.72 -6.89 4.08
N ALA A 19 7.10 -7.95 3.55
CA ALA A 19 7.67 -8.74 2.47
C ALA A 19 7.86 -7.89 1.22
N GLU A 20 6.86 -7.07 0.89
CA GLU A 20 6.94 -6.20 -0.28
C GLU A 20 8.02 -5.14 -0.10
N TYR A 21 8.12 -4.53 1.07
CA TYR A 21 9.16 -3.55 1.34
C TYR A 21 10.56 -4.14 1.21
N ARG A 22 10.76 -5.35 1.73
CA ARG A 22 12.06 -6.04 1.62
C ARG A 22 12.42 -6.35 0.18
N LYS A 23 11.43 -6.63 -0.64
CA LYS A 23 11.61 -6.87 -2.07
C LYS A 23 11.98 -5.57 -2.80
N LEU A 24 11.34 -4.46 -2.42
CA LEU A 24 11.54 -3.18 -3.09
C LEU A 24 12.85 -2.48 -2.70
N LYS A 25 13.25 -2.57 -1.45
CA LYS A 25 14.36 -1.78 -0.92
C LYS A 25 15.67 -1.95 -1.68
N PRO A 26 16.09 -3.19 -2.07
CA PRO A 26 17.31 -3.34 -2.87
C PRO A 26 17.24 -2.70 -4.25
N GLN A 27 16.05 -2.69 -4.84
CA GLN A 27 15.83 -2.13 -6.18
C GLN A 27 15.61 -0.62 -6.14
N PHE A 28 15.00 -0.15 -5.06
CA PHE A 28 14.64 1.26 -4.88
C PHE A 28 15.11 1.71 -3.49
N PRO A 29 16.38 2.12 -3.37
CA PRO A 29 16.95 2.46 -2.06
C PRO A 29 16.22 3.57 -1.31
N ARG A 30 15.47 4.41 -2.02
CA ARG A 30 14.69 5.49 -1.40
C ARG A 30 13.29 5.06 -0.97
N CYS A 31 12.95 3.79 -1.20
CA CYS A 31 11.67 3.24 -0.75
C CYS A 31 11.56 3.34 0.77
N ARG A 32 10.41 3.75 1.25
CA ARG A 32 10.16 3.95 2.69
C ARG A 32 8.98 3.12 3.13
N PHE A 33 9.07 2.61 4.35
CA PHE A 33 7.98 1.88 4.98
C PHE A 33 7.71 2.49 6.34
N LYS A 34 6.46 2.85 6.59
CA LYS A 34 6.01 3.43 7.85
C LYS A 34 4.98 2.52 8.48
N LYS A 35 5.12 2.27 9.77
CA LYS A 35 4.15 1.52 10.56
C LYS A 35 3.72 2.39 11.73
N GLU A 36 2.41 2.49 11.93
CA GLU A 36 1.86 3.16 13.11
C GLU A 36 0.88 2.22 13.78
N PHE A 37 1.02 2.06 15.09
CA PHE A 37 0.15 1.20 15.87
C PHE A 37 -0.83 2.06 16.67
N PHE A 38 -2.11 1.70 16.59
CA PHE A 38 -3.16 2.33 17.36
C PHE A 38 -3.66 1.35 18.41
N PRO A 39 -4.42 1.79 19.42
CA PRO A 39 -5.02 0.86 20.38
C PRO A 39 -5.86 -0.23 19.72
N GLU A 40 -6.50 0.07 18.59
CA GLU A 40 -7.43 -0.85 17.93
C GLU A 40 -7.01 -1.25 16.54
N GLY A 41 -5.80 -0.89 16.09
CA GLY A 41 -5.42 -1.20 14.73
C GLY A 41 -3.99 -0.86 14.37
N ILE A 42 -3.70 -0.97 13.07
CA ILE A 42 -2.40 -0.68 12.53
C ILE A 42 -2.55 0.09 11.21
N TYR A 43 -1.65 1.02 10.98
CA TYR A 43 -1.51 1.73 9.70
C TYR A 43 -0.15 1.39 9.11
N LEU A 44 -0.15 0.95 7.85
CA LEU A 44 1.05 0.53 7.12
C LEU A 44 1.11 1.33 5.83
N HIS A 45 2.29 1.88 5.53
CA HIS A 45 2.45 2.72 4.35
C HIS A 45 3.80 2.47 3.70
N ILE A 46 3.79 2.16 2.40
CA ILE A 46 5.02 2.08 1.60
C ILE A 46 4.97 3.18 0.56
N GLN A 47 6.09 3.90 0.45
CA GLN A 47 6.28 4.90 -0.58
C GLN A 47 7.48 4.52 -1.45
N ASN A 48 7.24 4.41 -2.74
CA ASN A 48 8.29 4.21 -3.72
C ASN A 48 8.24 5.36 -4.74
N GLY A 49 9.09 6.35 -4.53
CA GLY A 49 9.07 7.55 -5.36
C GLY A 49 7.76 8.31 -5.17
N ARG A 50 7.03 8.50 -6.25
CA ARG A 50 5.74 9.20 -6.24
C ARG A 50 4.57 8.25 -5.99
N ARG A 51 4.83 6.96 -5.90
CA ARG A 51 3.79 5.94 -5.70
C ARG A 51 3.70 5.55 -4.25
N HIS A 52 2.47 5.40 -3.80
CA HIS A 52 2.16 5.09 -2.41
C HIS A 52 1.17 3.95 -2.35
N CYS A 53 1.33 3.12 -1.35
CA CYS A 53 0.34 2.11 -1.02
C CYS A 53 0.20 2.09 0.49
N ASP A 54 -1.03 2.21 0.99
CA ASP A 54 -1.25 2.06 2.41
C ASP A 54 -2.34 1.05 2.71
N VAL A 55 -2.25 0.51 3.92
CA VAL A 55 -3.23 -0.41 4.47
C VAL A 55 -3.51 0.03 5.89
N GLU A 56 -4.77 0.20 6.20
CA GLU A 56 -5.22 0.49 7.57
C GLU A 56 -6.15 -0.63 8.01
N VAL A 57 -5.82 -1.27 9.11
CA VAL A 57 -6.64 -2.30 9.71
C VAL A 57 -7.09 -1.80 11.07
N GLY A 58 -8.38 -1.51 11.20
CA GLY A 58 -9.01 -1.04 12.42
C GLY A 58 -10.36 -1.72 12.58
N THR A 59 -11.42 -0.93 12.74
CA THR A 59 -12.77 -1.46 12.72
C THR A 59 -13.14 -2.00 11.35
N GLY A 60 -12.46 -1.51 10.31
CA GLY A 60 -12.57 -2.01 8.96
C GLY A 60 -11.17 -2.17 8.38
N ILE A 61 -11.12 -2.53 7.10
CA ILE A 61 -9.87 -2.62 6.37
C ILE A 61 -9.96 -1.65 5.18
N HIS A 62 -8.97 -0.78 5.08
CA HIS A 62 -8.87 0.20 3.99
C HIS A 62 -7.54 0.01 3.28
N ILE A 63 -7.57 -0.13 1.97
CA ILE A 63 -6.36 -0.23 1.15
C ILE A 63 -6.43 0.85 0.08
N ASN A 64 -5.39 1.67 0.00
CA ASN A 64 -5.27 2.72 -1.00
C ASN A 64 -3.96 2.62 -1.73
N CYS A 65 -4.00 2.89 -3.02
CA CYS A 65 -2.81 3.01 -3.84
C CYS A 65 -2.95 4.28 -4.68
N TRP A 66 -1.97 5.17 -4.62
CA TRP A 66 -2.03 6.42 -5.36
C TRP A 66 -0.65 6.85 -5.83
N ARG A 67 -0.65 7.84 -6.69
CA ARG A 67 0.57 8.46 -7.21
C ARG A 67 0.47 9.96 -7.02
N ASN A 68 1.50 10.57 -6.45
CA ASN A 68 1.58 12.02 -6.31
C ASN A 68 1.69 12.67 -7.68
N GLU A 69 0.87 13.67 -7.94
CA GLU A 69 0.98 14.49 -9.13
C GLU A 69 1.80 15.73 -8.81
N ARG A 70 2.52 16.24 -9.81
CA ARG A 70 3.36 17.41 -9.64
C ARG A 70 2.54 18.68 -9.50
N TYR A 71 1.42 18.72 -10.22
CA TYR A 71 0.49 19.82 -10.19
C TYR A 71 -0.91 19.26 -9.95
N GLY A 72 -1.59 19.83 -8.97
CA GLY A 72 -2.95 19.44 -8.69
C GLY A 72 -3.06 18.30 -7.66
N ARG A 73 -4.08 17.47 -7.83
CA ARG A 73 -4.42 16.40 -6.89
C ARG A 73 -3.59 15.16 -7.13
N ASP A 74 -3.46 14.35 -6.08
CA ASP A 74 -2.90 13.02 -6.21
C ASP A 74 -3.80 12.18 -7.10
N ASP A 75 -3.18 11.27 -7.86
CA ASP A 75 -3.88 10.38 -8.75
C ASP A 75 -4.18 9.06 -8.01
N ASP A 76 -5.46 8.81 -7.74
CA ASP A 76 -5.90 7.58 -7.10
C ASP A 76 -5.82 6.43 -8.09
N LEU A 77 -4.96 5.47 -7.79
CA LEU A 77 -4.77 4.31 -8.65
C LEU A 77 -5.75 3.20 -8.31
N CYS A 78 -5.99 2.98 -7.02
CA CYS A 78 -6.84 1.91 -6.56
C CYS A 78 -7.22 2.12 -5.10
N SER A 79 -8.43 1.75 -4.73
CA SER A 79 -8.91 1.91 -3.36
C SER A 79 -9.94 0.85 -3.02
N TRP A 80 -9.82 0.27 -1.82
CA TRP A 80 -10.76 -0.72 -1.30
C TRP A 80 -11.05 -0.42 0.16
N SER A 81 -12.30 -0.67 0.56
CA SER A 81 -12.72 -0.43 1.93
C SER A 81 -13.85 -1.38 2.33
N TYR A 82 -13.67 -2.07 3.45
CA TYR A 82 -14.71 -2.92 4.04
C TYR A 82 -14.81 -2.64 5.54
N ASN A 83 -16.02 -2.51 6.03
CA ASN A 83 -16.27 -2.19 7.43
C ASN A 83 -17.62 -2.76 7.89
N PRO A 84 -17.68 -3.82 8.72
CA PRO A 84 -16.56 -4.68 9.11
C PRO A 84 -16.20 -5.68 8.00
N PRO A 85 -14.96 -6.17 7.96
CA PRO A 85 -14.57 -7.13 6.94
C PRO A 85 -15.03 -8.55 7.29
N LYS A 86 -15.30 -9.32 6.23
CA LYS A 86 -15.55 -10.76 6.34
C LYS A 86 -14.33 -11.51 5.82
N ASP A 87 -14.22 -12.80 6.15
CA ASP A 87 -13.05 -13.59 5.79
C ASP A 87 -12.77 -13.64 4.28
N ASP A 88 -13.81 -13.80 3.47
CA ASP A 88 -13.67 -13.81 2.03
C ASP A 88 -13.20 -12.45 1.50
N GLN A 89 -13.62 -11.37 2.14
CA GLN A 89 -13.18 -10.02 1.80
C GLN A 89 -11.71 -9.81 2.19
N VAL A 90 -11.28 -10.34 3.33
CA VAL A 90 -9.88 -10.26 3.74
C VAL A 90 -8.99 -11.00 2.75
N ALA A 91 -9.41 -12.20 2.33
CA ALA A 91 -8.68 -12.97 1.33
C ALA A 91 -8.64 -12.25 -0.01
N GLU A 92 -9.75 -11.65 -0.41
CA GLU A 92 -9.85 -10.86 -1.64
C GLU A 92 -8.91 -9.65 -1.59
N LEU A 93 -8.93 -8.91 -0.48
CA LEU A 93 -8.06 -7.75 -0.31
C LEU A 93 -6.59 -8.12 -0.33
N SER A 94 -6.24 -9.23 0.32
CA SER A 94 -4.85 -9.72 0.33
C SER A 94 -4.40 -10.06 -1.08
N ARG A 95 -5.26 -10.70 -1.86
CA ARG A 95 -4.98 -11.04 -3.26
C ARG A 95 -4.82 -9.78 -4.11
N TYR A 96 -5.72 -8.81 -3.95
CA TYR A 96 -5.65 -7.55 -4.69
C TYR A 96 -4.39 -6.77 -4.34
N LEU A 97 -4.02 -6.74 -3.08
CA LEU A 97 -2.79 -6.07 -2.66
C LEU A 97 -1.59 -6.62 -3.42
N GLN A 98 -1.50 -7.94 -3.53
CA GLN A 98 -0.39 -8.60 -4.20
C GLN A 98 -0.47 -8.52 -5.72
N GLU A 99 -1.65 -8.62 -6.30
CA GLU A 99 -1.80 -8.70 -7.76
C GLU A 99 -1.96 -7.33 -8.43
N VAL A 100 -2.45 -6.34 -7.71
CA VAL A 100 -2.76 -5.03 -8.28
C VAL A 100 -1.92 -3.93 -7.66
N HIS A 101 -1.93 -3.80 -6.34
CA HIS A 101 -1.29 -2.67 -5.66
C HIS A 101 0.24 -2.78 -5.65
N PHE A 102 0.77 -3.94 -5.32
CA PHE A 102 2.21 -4.14 -5.31
C PHE A 102 2.84 -3.99 -6.71
N PRO A 103 2.25 -4.56 -7.78
CA PRO A 103 2.78 -4.30 -9.11
C PRO A 103 2.82 -2.82 -9.50
N LEU A 104 1.82 -2.04 -9.07
CA LEU A 104 1.83 -0.60 -9.32
C LEU A 104 2.95 0.08 -8.53
N LEU A 105 3.16 -0.34 -7.30
CA LEU A 105 4.20 0.19 -6.43
C LEU A 105 5.60 -0.19 -6.92
N GLU A 106 5.74 -1.35 -7.54
CA GLU A 106 7.01 -1.87 -8.03
C GLU A 106 7.47 -1.25 -9.34
N GLN A 107 6.60 -0.51 -10.01
CA GLN A 107 6.98 0.10 -11.28
C GLN A 107 7.99 1.24 -11.06
N PRO A 108 9.06 1.27 -11.84
CA PRO A 108 9.97 2.41 -11.78
C PRO A 108 9.28 3.64 -12.33
N GLU A 109 9.72 4.83 -11.91
CA GLU A 109 9.23 6.05 -12.49
C GLU A 109 9.63 6.08 -13.97
N ARG A 110 8.73 6.57 -14.81
CA ARG A 110 9.00 6.67 -16.24
C ARG A 110 10.12 7.67 -16.47
N ARG A 111 10.94 7.37 -17.46
CA ARG A 111 12.04 8.25 -17.83
C ARG A 111 11.54 9.67 -18.16
N SER A 112 10.37 9.77 -18.76
CA SER A 112 9.78 11.09 -19.06
C SER A 112 9.50 11.87 -17.77
N ASP A 113 9.14 11.18 -16.70
CA ASP A 113 8.94 11.82 -15.39
C ASP A 113 10.27 12.31 -14.81
N GLU A 114 11.36 11.65 -15.16
CA GLU A 114 12.69 12.02 -14.73
C GLU A 114 13.28 13.13 -15.60
N LEU A 115 13.00 13.10 -16.90
CA LEU A 115 13.55 14.07 -17.84
C LEU A 115 13.00 15.48 -17.66
N PHE A 116 11.79 15.60 -17.14
CA PHE A 116 11.14 16.90 -16.99
C PHE A 116 10.96 17.38 -15.56
N PRO A 117 11.70 16.87 -14.57
CA PRO A 117 11.52 17.37 -13.19
C PRO A 117 11.91 18.82 -13.06
N SER A 118 12.95 19.26 -13.79
CA SER A 118 13.39 20.65 -13.74
C SER A 118 12.39 21.62 -14.37
N ILE A 119 11.54 21.11 -15.25
CA ILE A 119 10.48 21.90 -15.87
C ILE A 119 9.26 21.94 -14.95
N TRP A 120 8.98 20.81 -14.31
CA TRP A 120 7.76 20.64 -13.52
C TRP A 120 7.94 20.96 -12.04
N GLU A 121 9.14 20.91 -11.57
CA GLU A 121 9.45 21.14 -10.14
C GLU A 121 10.03 22.53 -9.88
#